data_c1ae03e3371a782e9d3998a960d3d768
#
_entry.id   c1ae03e3371a782e9d3998a960d3d768
#
_cell.length_a   1.000
_cell.length_b   1.000
_cell.length_c   1.000
_cell.angle_alpha   90.00
_cell.angle_beta   90.00
_cell.angle_gamma   90.00
#
_symmetry.space_group_name_H-M   'P 1'
#
loop_
_entity.id
_entity.type
_entity.pdbx_description
1 polymer ?
#
loop_
_entity_poly.entity_id
_entity_poly.type
_entity_poly.pdbx_seq_one_letter_code
_entity_poly.pdbx_strand_id
1 'polypeptide(L)'
;MTESSKIYVPINQEAIDALIERNASLVKGLTEETKKGIISELTEGMIKGEGIDQLVARISKYVDSSPGNGQSRAERIARTEVMYALNRGALSRYGRDGIQKVEWLAGPDDRCCPTCIDNNGKRFDISEAPGLPIHPNCRCTWVPVIE
;
A
#
# COMPACT_ATOMS: atom_id res chain seq x y z
N MET A 1 -32.37 1.34 16.49
CA MET A 1 -31.56 0.39 15.74
C MET A 1 -30.50 1.09 14.94
N THR A 2 -29.40 0.51 14.92
CA THR A 2 -28.22 1.16 14.40
C THR A 2 -27.76 0.64 13.04
N GLU A 3 -28.57 -0.19 12.40
CA GLU A 3 -28.19 -0.70 11.09
C GLU A 3 -28.04 0.38 10.04
N SER A 4 -28.85 1.42 10.13
CA SER A 4 -28.77 2.56 9.23
C SER A 4 -27.45 3.31 9.36
N SER A 5 -26.70 3.10 10.44
CA SER A 5 -25.42 3.78 10.63
C SER A 5 -24.26 3.00 10.04
N LYS A 6 -24.48 1.79 9.54
CA LYS A 6 -23.44 1.01 8.90
C LYS A 6 -23.23 1.49 7.49
N ILE A 7 -22.08 2.11 7.28
CA ILE A 7 -21.68 2.51 5.93
C ILE A 7 -21.11 1.27 5.25
N TYR A 8 -21.69 0.91 4.12
CA TYR A 8 -21.14 -0.16 3.31
C TYR A 8 -19.90 0.34 2.60
N VAL A 9 -18.75 -0.22 2.95
CA VAL A 9 -17.51 0.06 2.26
C VAL A 9 -17.15 -1.18 1.45
N PRO A 10 -17.19 -1.10 0.12
CA PRO A 10 -16.84 -2.26 -0.69
C PRO A 10 -15.41 -2.68 -0.44
N ILE A 11 -15.18 -3.99 -0.42
CA ILE A 11 -13.82 -4.53 -0.32
C ILE A 11 -13.06 -4.12 -1.58
N ASN A 12 -11.84 -3.60 -1.39
CA ASN A 12 -10.98 -3.23 -2.51
C ASN A 12 -10.27 -4.49 -3.02
N GLN A 13 -10.96 -5.24 -3.86
CA GLN A 13 -10.46 -6.53 -4.34
C GLN A 13 -9.18 -6.38 -5.15
N GLU A 14 -9.08 -5.32 -5.94
CA GLU A 14 -7.87 -5.08 -6.74
C GLU A 14 -6.64 -4.87 -5.86
N ALA A 15 -6.80 -4.15 -4.75
CA ALA A 15 -5.70 -3.96 -3.81
C ALA A 15 -5.31 -5.27 -3.15
N ILE A 16 -6.29 -6.07 -2.75
CA ILE A 16 -6.04 -7.36 -2.12
C ILE A 16 -5.31 -8.29 -3.09
N ASP A 17 -5.76 -8.37 -4.33
CA ASP A 17 -5.13 -9.20 -5.35
C ASP A 17 -3.67 -8.77 -5.58
N ALA A 18 -3.41 -7.46 -5.62
CA ALA A 18 -2.07 -6.93 -5.78
C ALA A 18 -1.17 -7.28 -4.59
N LEU A 19 -1.72 -7.23 -3.37
CA LEU A 19 -0.97 -7.58 -2.17
C LEU A 19 -0.56 -9.05 -2.20
N ILE A 20 -1.47 -9.93 -2.55
CA ILE A 20 -1.22 -11.36 -2.62
C ILE A 20 -0.19 -11.67 -3.71
N GLU A 21 -0.34 -11.09 -4.89
CA GLU A 21 0.57 -11.30 -6.01
C GLU A 21 1.99 -10.87 -5.67
N ARG A 22 2.13 -9.72 -5.01
CA ARG A 22 3.44 -9.21 -4.61
C ARG A 22 4.12 -10.09 -3.58
N ASN A 23 3.36 -10.68 -2.69
CA ASN A 23 3.83 -11.59 -1.64
C ASN A 23 5.06 -11.08 -0.89
N ALA A 24 5.04 -9.80 -0.52
CA ALA A 24 6.14 -9.16 0.21
C ALA A 24 7.51 -9.38 -0.46
N SER A 25 7.55 -9.34 -1.79
CA SER A 25 8.72 -9.71 -2.57
C SER A 25 9.97 -8.88 -2.26
N LEU A 26 9.80 -7.66 -1.75
CA LEU A 26 10.93 -6.79 -1.41
C LEU A 26 11.39 -6.95 0.03
N VAL A 27 10.70 -7.76 0.83
CA VAL A 27 11.10 -8.02 2.21
C VAL A 27 12.19 -9.08 2.20
N LYS A 28 13.33 -8.75 2.78
CA LYS A 28 14.50 -9.64 2.81
C LYS A 28 14.61 -10.34 4.16
N GLY A 29 15.22 -11.52 4.14
CA GLY A 29 15.52 -12.24 5.37
C GLY A 29 14.35 -13.01 5.96
N LEU A 30 13.29 -13.22 5.20
CA LEU A 30 12.14 -14.01 5.63
C LEU A 30 11.94 -15.20 4.70
N THR A 31 11.48 -16.31 5.28
CA THR A 31 11.12 -17.48 4.47
C THR A 31 9.83 -17.19 3.70
N GLU A 32 9.60 -17.98 2.65
CA GLU A 32 8.35 -17.86 1.89
C GLU A 32 7.13 -18.17 2.76
N GLU A 33 7.24 -19.11 3.68
CA GLU A 33 6.18 -19.44 4.60
C GLU A 33 5.83 -18.25 5.50
N THR A 34 6.84 -17.57 6.04
CA THR A 34 6.64 -16.38 6.86
C THR A 34 6.01 -15.24 6.05
N LYS A 35 6.46 -15.04 4.81
CA LYS A 35 5.88 -14.03 3.93
C LYS A 35 4.41 -14.31 3.66
N LYS A 36 4.04 -15.56 3.40
CA LYS A 36 2.64 -15.94 3.18
C LYS A 36 1.80 -15.66 4.43
N GLY A 37 2.35 -15.93 5.61
CA GLY A 37 1.67 -15.63 6.87
C GLY A 37 1.40 -14.13 7.03
N ILE A 38 2.41 -13.32 6.76
CA ILE A 38 2.27 -11.87 6.82
C ILE A 38 1.20 -11.37 5.84
N ILE A 39 1.25 -11.84 4.60
CA ILE A 39 0.29 -11.41 3.57
C ILE A 39 -1.12 -11.85 3.93
N SER A 40 -1.28 -13.06 4.48
CA SER A 40 -2.58 -13.54 4.92
C SER A 40 -3.17 -12.64 6.00
N GLU A 41 -2.37 -12.25 6.99
CA GLU A 41 -2.83 -11.34 8.05
C GLU A 41 -3.17 -9.96 7.53
N LEU A 42 -2.33 -9.40 6.66
CA LEU A 42 -2.59 -8.09 6.08
C LEU A 42 -3.87 -8.10 5.24
N THR A 43 -4.07 -9.17 4.47
CA THR A 43 -5.27 -9.35 3.65
C THR A 43 -6.52 -9.36 4.52
N GLU A 44 -6.51 -10.16 5.60
CA GLU A 44 -7.64 -10.23 6.50
C GLU A 44 -7.93 -8.89 7.15
N GLY A 45 -6.88 -8.19 7.59
CA GLY A 45 -7.05 -6.87 8.18
C GLY A 45 -7.60 -5.85 7.21
N MET A 46 -7.14 -5.88 5.96
CA MET A 46 -7.67 -4.98 4.93
C MET A 46 -9.15 -5.27 4.63
N ILE A 47 -9.53 -6.53 4.59
CA ILE A 47 -10.94 -6.91 4.40
C ILE A 47 -11.80 -6.35 5.52
N LYS A 48 -11.28 -6.35 6.75
CA LYS A 48 -12.01 -5.83 7.91
C LYS A 48 -11.92 -4.31 8.06
N GLY A 49 -11.17 -3.63 7.20
CA GLY A 49 -11.02 -2.18 7.25
C GLY A 49 -10.16 -1.68 8.39
N GLU A 50 -9.22 -2.49 8.85
CA GLU A 50 -8.35 -2.13 9.96
C GLU A 50 -7.31 -1.07 9.57
N GLY A 51 -6.94 -0.24 10.54
CA GLY A 51 -5.88 0.74 10.36
C GLY A 51 -4.49 0.12 10.56
N ILE A 52 -3.47 0.94 10.36
CA ILE A 52 -2.07 0.48 10.42
C ILE A 52 -1.72 -0.14 11.76
N ASP A 53 -2.17 0.45 12.87
CA ASP A 53 -1.83 -0.09 14.20
C ASP A 53 -2.36 -1.51 14.39
N GLN A 54 -3.55 -1.78 13.87
CA GLN A 54 -4.14 -3.11 13.95
C GLN A 54 -3.42 -4.09 13.02
N LEU A 55 -3.01 -3.64 11.84
CA LEU A 55 -2.26 -4.47 10.90
C LEU A 55 -0.89 -4.82 11.48
N VAL A 56 -0.22 -3.87 12.12
CA VAL A 56 1.06 -4.13 12.79
C VAL A 56 0.87 -5.20 13.88
N ALA A 57 -0.19 -5.09 14.68
CA ALA A 57 -0.47 -6.09 15.71
C ALA A 57 -0.65 -7.48 15.12
N ARG A 58 -1.32 -7.58 13.96
CA ARG A 58 -1.54 -8.87 13.30
C ARG A 58 -0.25 -9.55 12.89
N ILE A 59 0.73 -8.79 12.41
CA ILE A 59 1.96 -9.38 11.89
C ILE A 59 3.09 -9.43 12.92
N SER A 60 2.84 -8.94 14.13
CA SER A 60 3.86 -8.90 15.19
C SER A 60 4.41 -10.28 15.59
N LYS A 61 3.65 -11.34 15.33
CA LYS A 61 4.11 -12.70 15.58
C LYS A 61 5.11 -13.21 14.56
N TYR A 62 5.24 -12.52 13.44
CA TYR A 62 6.17 -12.91 12.36
C TYR A 62 7.42 -12.04 12.34
N VAL A 63 7.30 -10.78 12.71
CA VAL A 63 8.40 -9.82 12.66
C VAL A 63 8.35 -8.92 13.87
N ASP A 64 9.51 -8.36 14.23
CA ASP A 64 9.63 -7.49 15.39
C ASP A 64 8.74 -6.26 15.24
N SER A 65 7.91 -6.02 16.25
CA SER A 65 7.03 -4.87 16.32
C SER A 65 7.51 -3.85 17.36
N SER A 66 8.61 -4.12 18.05
CA SER A 66 9.15 -3.19 19.03
C SER A 66 9.72 -1.97 18.31
N PRO A 67 9.32 -0.76 18.72
CA PRO A 67 9.89 0.44 18.12
C PRO A 67 11.35 0.58 18.57
N GLY A 68 12.26 0.52 17.61
CA GLY A 68 13.67 0.78 17.88
C GLY A 68 13.94 2.28 17.80
N ASN A 69 14.51 2.71 16.69
CA ASN A 69 14.76 4.13 16.45
C ASN A 69 13.59 4.75 15.69
N GLY A 70 12.40 4.68 16.29
CA GLY A 70 11.20 5.27 15.73
C GLY A 70 10.22 4.23 15.23
N GLN A 71 10.52 3.59 14.11
CA GLN A 71 9.58 2.68 13.48
C GLN A 71 10.04 1.24 13.57
N SER A 72 9.13 0.33 13.94
CA SER A 72 9.43 -1.09 13.98
C SER A 72 9.48 -1.67 12.56
N ARG A 73 10.09 -2.85 12.45
CA ARG A 73 10.12 -3.57 11.18
C ARG A 73 8.71 -3.95 10.74
N ALA A 74 7.86 -4.35 11.68
CA ALA A 74 6.47 -4.70 11.38
C ALA A 74 5.71 -3.50 10.81
N GLU A 75 5.88 -2.32 11.40
CA GLU A 75 5.23 -1.12 10.90
C GLU A 75 5.70 -0.78 9.49
N ARG A 76 7.00 -0.87 9.23
CA ARG A 76 7.55 -0.59 7.91
C ARG A 76 6.98 -1.53 6.86
N ILE A 77 6.90 -2.81 7.16
CA ILE A 77 6.35 -3.80 6.25
C ILE A 77 4.86 -3.52 5.99
N ALA A 78 4.08 -3.31 7.05
CA ALA A 78 2.66 -3.06 6.91
C ALA A 78 2.39 -1.82 6.05
N ARG A 79 3.07 -0.71 6.34
CA ARG A 79 2.88 0.53 5.56
C ARG A 79 3.27 0.36 4.10
N THR A 80 4.41 -0.26 3.86
CA THR A 80 4.94 -0.40 2.50
C THR A 80 4.06 -1.31 1.65
N GLU A 81 3.68 -2.47 2.19
CA GLU A 81 2.90 -3.45 1.45
C GLU A 81 1.47 -2.96 1.20
N VAL A 82 0.85 -2.33 2.18
CA VAL A 82 -0.50 -1.81 2.02
C VAL A 82 -0.53 -0.64 1.03
N MET A 83 0.44 0.26 1.10
CA MET A 83 0.53 1.37 0.13
C MET A 83 0.71 0.86 -1.29
N TYR A 84 1.57 -0.14 -1.49
CA TYR A 84 1.74 -0.74 -2.81
C TYR A 84 0.41 -1.32 -3.31
N ALA A 85 -0.27 -2.06 -2.45
CA ALA A 85 -1.53 -2.70 -2.82
C ALA A 85 -2.58 -1.66 -3.21
N LEU A 86 -2.71 -0.59 -2.43
CA LEU A 86 -3.67 0.46 -2.71
C LEU A 86 -3.35 1.22 -3.99
N ASN A 87 -2.09 1.52 -4.24
CA ASN A 87 -1.68 2.20 -5.46
C ASN A 87 -1.90 1.33 -6.69
N ARG A 88 -1.58 0.05 -6.60
CA ARG A 88 -1.80 -0.87 -7.72
C ARG A 88 -3.28 -1.07 -7.99
N GLY A 89 -4.07 -1.18 -6.94
CA GLY A 89 -5.52 -1.28 -7.07
C GLY A 89 -6.12 -0.02 -7.69
N ALA A 90 -5.60 1.15 -7.33
CA ALA A 90 -6.04 2.41 -7.91
C ALA A 90 -5.77 2.46 -9.41
N LEU A 91 -4.58 2.04 -9.84
CA LEU A 91 -4.25 1.99 -11.28
C LEU A 91 -5.22 1.08 -12.04
N SER A 92 -5.53 -0.08 -11.49
CA SER A 92 -6.48 -1.00 -12.10
C SER A 92 -7.85 -0.37 -12.26
N ARG A 93 -8.31 0.32 -11.20
CA ARG A 93 -9.62 0.98 -11.22
C ARG A 93 -9.64 2.12 -12.23
N TYR A 94 -8.60 2.94 -12.25
CA TYR A 94 -8.52 4.05 -13.20
C TYR A 94 -8.55 3.55 -14.64
N GLY A 95 -7.84 2.46 -14.91
CA GLY A 95 -7.85 1.86 -16.25
C GLY A 95 -9.24 1.42 -16.68
N ARG A 96 -10.01 0.81 -15.76
CA ARG A 96 -11.37 0.39 -16.06
C ARG A 96 -12.31 1.58 -16.28
N ASP A 97 -12.03 2.70 -15.63
CA ASP A 97 -12.83 3.91 -15.76
C ASP A 97 -12.43 4.76 -16.96
N GLY A 98 -11.51 4.28 -17.79
CA GLY A 98 -11.08 4.98 -19.00
C GLY A 98 -10.03 6.05 -18.80
N ILE A 99 -9.44 6.11 -17.62
CA ILE A 99 -8.33 7.04 -17.34
C ILE A 99 -7.09 6.55 -18.10
N GLN A 100 -6.47 7.43 -18.87
CA GLN A 100 -5.30 7.08 -19.67
C GLN A 100 -3.98 7.51 -19.04
N LYS A 101 -4.00 8.55 -18.21
CA LYS A 101 -2.79 9.09 -17.58
C LYS A 101 -2.97 9.29 -16.10
N VAL A 102 -1.88 9.11 -15.38
CA VAL A 102 -1.83 9.33 -13.94
C VAL A 102 -0.66 10.25 -13.61
N GLU A 103 -0.76 10.94 -12.49
CA GLU A 103 0.26 11.87 -12.04
C GLU A 103 0.81 11.42 -10.71
N TRP A 104 2.13 11.50 -10.58
CA TRP A 104 2.84 11.16 -9.35
C TRP A 104 2.59 12.25 -8.32
N LEU A 105 2.04 11.88 -7.18
CA LEU A 105 1.84 12.79 -6.06
C LEU A 105 2.70 12.35 -4.89
N ALA A 106 3.73 13.15 -4.59
CA ALA A 106 4.58 12.92 -3.42
C ALA A 106 4.01 13.65 -2.21
N GLY A 107 4.34 13.17 -1.02
CA GLY A 107 4.06 13.92 0.20
C GLY A 107 5.21 14.88 0.47
N PRO A 108 5.09 16.16 0.09
CA PRO A 108 6.23 17.06 0.10
C PRO A 108 6.51 17.60 1.49
N ASP A 109 7.23 16.83 2.29
CA ASP A 109 7.72 17.27 3.59
C ASP A 109 9.18 16.82 3.73
N ASP A 110 9.77 17.08 4.89
CA ASP A 110 11.17 16.77 5.16
C ASP A 110 11.46 15.26 5.23
N ARG A 111 10.43 14.42 5.22
CA ARG A 111 10.59 12.97 5.18
C ARG A 111 10.49 12.40 3.77
N CYS A 112 10.22 13.23 2.79
CA CYS A 112 10.14 12.80 1.40
C CYS A 112 11.54 12.73 0.79
N CYS A 113 11.87 11.59 0.18
CA CYS A 113 13.20 11.45 -0.41
C CYS A 113 13.33 12.27 -1.68
N PRO A 114 14.59 12.64 -2.08
CA PRO A 114 14.80 13.46 -3.28
C PRO A 114 14.21 12.86 -4.56
N THR A 115 14.28 11.54 -4.72
CA THR A 115 13.71 10.87 -5.89
C THR A 115 12.21 11.10 -5.98
N CYS A 116 11.51 10.99 -4.86
CA CYS A 116 10.06 11.21 -4.82
C CYS A 116 9.72 12.67 -5.09
N ILE A 117 10.50 13.60 -4.55
CA ILE A 117 10.30 15.02 -4.79
C ILE A 117 10.50 15.34 -6.28
N ASP A 118 11.56 14.79 -6.88
CA ASP A 118 11.86 15.00 -8.29
C ASP A 118 10.78 14.48 -9.22
N ASN A 119 10.09 13.41 -8.82
CA ASN A 119 9.04 12.83 -9.63
C ASN A 119 7.67 13.47 -9.39
N ASN A 120 7.53 14.26 -8.34
CA ASN A 120 6.26 14.89 -8.02
C ASN A 120 5.74 15.71 -9.21
N GLY A 121 4.51 15.46 -9.62
CA GLY A 121 3.89 16.16 -10.73
C GLY A 121 4.15 15.53 -12.09
N LYS A 122 5.02 14.53 -12.19
CA LYS A 122 5.25 13.85 -13.46
C LYS A 122 4.06 12.99 -13.84
N ARG A 123 3.74 12.97 -15.12
CA ARG A 123 2.61 12.21 -15.65
C ARG A 123 3.12 11.02 -16.45
N PHE A 124 2.39 9.93 -16.35
CA PHE A 124 2.71 8.67 -17.03
C PHE A 124 1.45 8.12 -17.68
N ASP A 125 1.62 7.44 -18.82
CA ASP A 125 0.55 6.60 -19.33
C ASP A 125 0.30 5.51 -18.30
N ILE A 126 -0.97 5.16 -18.09
CA ILE A 126 -1.32 4.23 -17.03
C ILE A 126 -0.63 2.86 -17.20
N SER A 127 -0.37 2.47 -18.45
CA SER A 127 0.32 1.21 -18.74
C SER A 127 1.81 1.25 -18.40
N GLU A 128 2.38 2.44 -18.24
CA GLU A 128 3.80 2.63 -17.97
C GLU A 128 4.09 3.12 -16.56
N ALA A 129 3.03 3.34 -15.76
CA ALA A 129 3.20 3.86 -14.41
C ALA A 129 3.94 2.85 -13.53
N PRO A 130 5.04 3.27 -12.88
CA PRO A 130 5.75 2.37 -11.98
C PRO A 130 4.94 2.04 -10.75
N GLY A 131 5.24 0.91 -10.12
CA GLY A 131 4.62 0.57 -8.84
C GLY A 131 5.09 1.50 -7.73
N LEU A 132 4.17 2.03 -6.97
CA LEU A 132 4.48 2.82 -5.78
C LEU A 132 4.05 2.06 -4.54
N PRO A 133 4.81 2.07 -3.46
CA PRO A 133 6.06 2.84 -3.24
C PRO A 133 7.26 2.23 -3.94
N ILE A 134 8.24 3.06 -4.27
CA ILE A 134 9.49 2.61 -4.89
C ILE A 134 10.53 2.23 -3.84
N HIS A 135 10.28 2.56 -2.59
CA HIS A 135 11.16 2.22 -1.47
C HIS A 135 10.32 2.10 -0.19
N PRO A 136 10.86 1.47 0.87
CA PRO A 136 10.11 1.38 2.13
C PRO A 136 9.71 2.76 2.65
N ASN A 137 8.50 2.85 3.20
CA ASN A 137 7.93 4.07 3.76
C ASN A 137 7.68 5.20 2.78
N CYS A 138 7.75 4.92 1.49
CA CYS A 138 7.37 5.90 0.47
C CYS A 138 5.88 6.19 0.59
N ARG A 139 5.51 7.48 0.62
CA ARG A 139 4.12 7.91 0.75
C ARG A 139 3.55 8.44 -0.56
N CYS A 140 4.25 8.18 -1.65
CA CYS A 140 3.80 8.59 -2.97
C CYS A 140 2.56 7.81 -3.41
N THR A 141 1.72 8.46 -4.18
CA THR A 141 0.50 7.83 -4.70
C THR A 141 0.23 8.34 -6.12
N TRP A 142 -0.66 7.64 -6.80
CA TRP A 142 -1.11 8.01 -8.14
C TRP A 142 -2.42 8.76 -8.05
N VAL A 143 -2.53 9.86 -8.80
CA VAL A 143 -3.81 10.53 -8.97
C VAL A 143 -4.19 10.53 -10.45
N PRO A 144 -5.48 10.41 -10.77
CA PRO A 144 -5.90 10.38 -12.17
C PRO A 144 -5.78 11.74 -12.82
N VAL A 145 -5.39 11.75 -14.08
CA VAL A 145 -5.41 12.98 -14.90
C VAL A 145 -6.72 12.96 -15.66
N ILE A 146 -7.56 13.94 -15.37
CA ILE A 146 -8.86 14.08 -16.00
C ILE A 146 -8.77 15.21 -17.01
N GLU A 147 -9.02 14.87 -18.27
CA GLU A 147 -8.95 15.84 -19.36
C GLU A 147 -10.30 16.02 -20.03
#